data_420cfa6c80b4d8e37046416294d25daa
#
_entry.id   420cfa6c80b4d8e37046416294d25daa
#
_cell.length_a   1.000
_cell.length_b   1.000
_cell.length_c   1.000
_cell.angle_alpha   90.00
_cell.angle_beta   90.00
_cell.angle_gamma   90.00
#
_symmetry.space_group_name_H-M   'P 1'
#
loop_
_entity.id
_entity.type
_entity.pdbx_description
1 polymer ?
#
loop_
_entity_poly.entity_id
_entity_poly.type
_entity_poly.pdbx_seq_one_letter_code
_entity_poly.pdbx_strand_id
1 'polypeptide(L)'
;MNMNRPESDFDALRQDLRNVYNGHPWHGSSITEVLKGIDAKTASVRSIPRGHTIWELVLHMTVWTREVASRVRGSAPKSPAQDWPSPESVGGEAAWHRAQDDLAAAQKDLENAVADLNPEDMIRWIADQRDPNVDTGVTVGTLIRGLLQHHTYHQGQIALLKKAVDTFRPDRRKA
;
A
#
# COMPACT_ATOMS: atom_id res chain seq x y z
N MET A 1 23.79 18.11 1.30
CA MET A 1 22.67 17.46 0.59
C MET A 1 21.54 18.46 0.52
N ASN A 2 21.26 19.01 -0.67
CA ASN A 2 20.06 19.84 -0.86
C ASN A 2 18.84 18.92 -0.82
N MET A 3 18.13 18.89 0.31
CA MET A 3 16.79 18.34 0.34
C MET A 3 15.93 19.27 -0.52
N ASN A 4 15.49 18.78 -1.69
CA ASN A 4 14.55 19.51 -2.54
C ASN A 4 13.29 19.78 -1.71
N ARG A 5 13.15 21.00 -1.24
CA ARG A 5 11.91 21.45 -0.60
C ARG A 5 10.83 21.40 -1.66
N PRO A 6 9.68 20.75 -1.43
CA PRO A 6 8.59 20.73 -2.40
C PRO A 6 8.11 22.15 -2.68
N GLU A 7 7.90 22.47 -3.96
CA GLU A 7 7.50 23.81 -4.39
C GLU A 7 6.02 24.07 -4.10
N SER A 8 5.20 23.00 -3.99
CA SER A 8 3.77 23.06 -3.72
C SER A 8 3.29 21.88 -2.85
N ASP A 9 2.07 21.98 -2.32
CA ASP A 9 1.40 20.87 -1.59
C ASP A 9 1.20 19.65 -2.50
N PHE A 10 1.05 19.85 -3.80
CA PHE A 10 0.94 18.77 -4.77
C PHE A 10 2.29 18.04 -4.93
N ASP A 11 3.40 18.76 -5.02
CA ASP A 11 4.73 18.16 -5.07
C ASP A 11 5.07 17.43 -3.77
N ALA A 12 4.67 17.99 -2.62
CA ALA A 12 4.80 17.34 -1.33
C ALA A 12 4.06 15.99 -1.32
N LEU A 13 2.82 15.95 -1.80
CA LEU A 13 2.02 14.72 -1.87
C LEU A 13 2.65 13.67 -2.81
N ARG A 14 3.17 14.09 -3.95
CA ARG A 14 3.91 13.21 -4.88
C ARG A 14 5.18 12.64 -4.23
N GLN A 15 5.87 13.45 -3.43
CA GLN A 15 7.05 13.00 -2.70
C GLN A 15 6.68 12.03 -1.58
N ASP A 16 5.61 12.29 -0.83
CA ASP A 16 5.12 11.41 0.23
C ASP A 16 4.70 10.05 -0.33
N LEU A 17 4.06 10.03 -1.50
CA LEU A 17 3.68 8.79 -2.18
C LEU A 17 4.90 7.89 -2.46
N ARG A 18 6.00 8.47 -2.94
CA ARG A 18 7.26 7.75 -3.15
C ARG A 18 7.92 7.35 -1.82
N ASN A 19 7.97 8.27 -0.86
CA ASN A 19 8.64 8.05 0.42
C ASN A 19 7.99 6.91 1.21
N VAL A 20 6.66 6.87 1.28
CA VAL A 20 5.94 5.80 2.00
C VAL A 20 6.23 4.44 1.39
N TYR A 21 6.39 4.34 0.07
CA TYR A 21 6.65 3.07 -0.58
C TYR A 21 8.12 2.62 -0.47
N ASN A 22 9.08 3.43 -0.92
CA ASN A 22 10.50 3.03 -1.01
C ASN A 22 11.52 4.11 -0.63
N GLY A 23 11.07 5.24 -0.06
CA GLY A 23 11.94 6.35 0.34
C GLY A 23 12.15 6.44 1.84
N HIS A 24 12.18 7.67 2.34
CA HIS A 24 12.41 7.99 3.75
C HIS A 24 11.19 8.75 4.33
N PRO A 25 10.10 8.05 4.66
CA PRO A 25 8.92 8.69 5.23
C PRO A 25 9.20 9.17 6.65
N TRP A 26 8.55 10.26 7.05
CA TRP A 26 8.72 10.84 8.40
C TRP A 26 8.35 9.85 9.53
N HIS A 27 7.41 8.95 9.29
CA HIS A 27 6.92 7.99 10.30
C HIS A 27 7.84 6.78 10.54
N GLY A 28 8.95 6.62 9.83
CA GLY A 28 9.91 5.52 10.03
C GLY A 28 10.28 4.79 8.74
N SER A 29 10.28 3.46 8.76
CA SER A 29 10.65 2.65 7.59
C SER A 29 9.63 2.74 6.46
N SER A 30 10.05 2.63 5.21
CA SER A 30 9.15 2.49 4.06
C SER A 30 8.56 1.08 3.94
N ILE A 31 7.58 0.90 3.04
CA ILE A 31 6.97 -0.42 2.79
C ILE A 31 8.05 -1.42 2.34
N THR A 32 8.92 -1.04 1.43
CA THR A 32 10.00 -1.92 0.94
C THR A 32 10.97 -2.31 2.05
N GLU A 33 11.26 -1.40 2.99
CA GLU A 33 12.13 -1.69 4.14
C GLU A 33 11.47 -2.66 5.13
N VAL A 34 10.19 -2.49 5.45
CA VAL A 34 9.53 -3.44 6.37
C VAL A 34 9.39 -4.83 5.76
N LEU A 35 9.21 -4.91 4.43
CA LEU A 35 9.14 -6.19 3.70
C LEU A 35 10.50 -6.87 3.52
N LYS A 36 11.61 -6.13 3.64
CA LYS A 36 12.95 -6.67 3.44
C LYS A 36 13.23 -7.87 4.36
N GLY A 37 13.67 -8.96 3.73
CA GLY A 37 14.05 -10.20 4.43
C GLY A 37 12.88 -11.05 4.95
N ILE A 38 11.64 -10.75 4.53
CA ILE A 38 10.48 -11.61 4.78
C ILE A 38 10.43 -12.67 3.68
N ASP A 39 10.54 -13.95 4.06
CA ASP A 39 10.35 -15.11 3.21
C ASP A 39 8.86 -15.53 3.16
N ALA A 40 8.48 -16.35 2.19
CA ALA A 40 7.11 -16.85 2.03
C ALA A 40 6.58 -17.53 3.30
N LYS A 41 7.44 -18.26 4.01
CA LYS A 41 7.09 -18.94 5.26
C LYS A 41 6.73 -17.92 6.34
N THR A 42 7.50 -16.85 6.50
CA THR A 42 7.23 -15.76 7.43
C THR A 42 5.97 -15.00 7.04
N ALA A 43 5.84 -14.68 5.74
CA ALA A 43 4.70 -13.95 5.22
C ALA A 43 3.36 -14.69 5.42
N SER A 44 3.38 -16.01 5.44
CA SER A 44 2.19 -16.87 5.60
C SER A 44 1.79 -17.12 7.05
N VAL A 45 2.59 -16.71 8.05
CA VAL A 45 2.29 -16.98 9.45
C VAL A 45 1.14 -16.12 9.95
N ARG A 46 0.08 -16.75 10.43
CA ARG A 46 -1.03 -16.08 11.12
C ARG A 46 -0.71 -15.98 12.62
N SER A 47 0.08 -14.97 13.00
CA SER A 47 0.54 -14.77 14.38
C SER A 47 -0.57 -14.33 15.32
N ILE A 48 -1.64 -13.74 14.81
CA ILE A 48 -2.79 -13.26 15.57
C ILE A 48 -4.02 -14.05 15.13
N PRO A 49 -4.73 -14.76 16.03
CA PRO A 49 -5.98 -15.43 15.70
C PRO A 49 -6.98 -14.42 15.08
N ARG A 50 -7.58 -14.77 13.93
CA ARG A 50 -8.49 -13.91 13.16
C ARG A 50 -7.84 -12.64 12.55
N GLY A 51 -6.56 -12.40 12.76
CA GLY A 51 -5.82 -11.33 12.08
C GLY A 51 -5.39 -11.75 10.67
N HIS A 52 -4.88 -10.81 9.90
CA HIS A 52 -4.32 -11.08 8.59
C HIS A 52 -2.84 -11.48 8.68
N THR A 53 -2.39 -12.26 7.69
CA THR A 53 -0.97 -12.56 7.48
C THR A 53 -0.29 -11.38 6.76
N ILE A 54 1.04 -11.33 6.79
CA ILE A 54 1.79 -10.32 6.03
C ILE A 54 1.47 -10.45 4.52
N TRP A 55 1.32 -11.67 4.02
CA TRP A 55 0.98 -11.89 2.62
C TRP A 55 -0.39 -11.35 2.25
N GLU A 56 -1.42 -11.60 3.06
CA GLU A 56 -2.76 -11.05 2.86
C GLU A 56 -2.75 -9.52 2.87
N LEU A 57 -1.96 -8.89 3.76
CA LEU A 57 -1.79 -7.44 3.79
C LEU A 57 -1.17 -6.90 2.49
N VAL A 58 -0.13 -7.55 1.96
CA VAL A 58 0.50 -7.15 0.68
C VAL A 58 -0.49 -7.24 -0.47
N LEU A 59 -1.26 -8.32 -0.55
CA LEU A 59 -2.28 -8.49 -1.59
C LEU A 59 -3.39 -7.44 -1.49
N HIS A 60 -3.88 -7.17 -0.28
CA HIS A 60 -4.88 -6.14 0.00
C HIS A 60 -4.39 -4.74 -0.39
N MET A 61 -3.17 -4.38 0.00
CA MET A 61 -2.56 -3.11 -0.39
C MET A 61 -2.44 -2.99 -1.92
N THR A 62 -2.09 -4.07 -2.62
CA THR A 62 -2.01 -4.11 -4.08
C THR A 62 -3.35 -3.81 -4.74
N VAL A 63 -4.42 -4.43 -4.26
CA VAL A 63 -5.78 -4.24 -4.77
C VAL A 63 -6.22 -2.79 -4.63
N TRP A 64 -6.03 -2.19 -3.44
CA TRP A 64 -6.42 -0.80 -3.20
C TRP A 64 -5.54 0.21 -3.95
N THR A 65 -4.26 -0.07 -4.12
CA THR A 65 -3.38 0.78 -4.93
C THR A 65 -3.86 0.83 -6.39
N ARG A 66 -4.22 -0.33 -6.97
CA ARG A 66 -4.77 -0.42 -8.33
C ARG A 66 -6.12 0.29 -8.46
N GLU A 67 -7.00 0.14 -7.47
CA GLU A 67 -8.30 0.81 -7.46
C GLU A 67 -8.14 2.33 -7.40
N VAL A 68 -7.27 2.84 -6.53
CA VAL A 68 -7.00 4.27 -6.44
C VAL A 68 -6.38 4.81 -7.73
N ALA A 69 -5.42 4.12 -8.34
CA ALA A 69 -4.84 4.51 -9.62
C ALA A 69 -5.92 4.61 -10.73
N SER A 70 -6.85 3.66 -10.77
CA SER A 70 -7.99 3.66 -11.70
C SER A 70 -8.90 4.87 -11.50
N ARG A 71 -9.24 5.20 -10.25
CA ARG A 71 -10.08 6.37 -9.91
C ARG A 71 -9.39 7.69 -10.21
N VAL A 72 -8.10 7.78 -9.96
CA VAL A 72 -7.28 8.96 -10.30
C VAL A 72 -7.35 9.23 -11.81
N ARG A 73 -7.36 8.20 -12.66
CA ARG A 73 -7.56 8.31 -14.11
C ARG A 73 -9.00 8.58 -14.53
N GLY A 74 -9.94 8.67 -13.60
CA GLY A 74 -11.33 9.02 -13.88
C GLY A 74 -12.28 7.82 -14.02
N SER A 75 -11.85 6.60 -13.68
CA SER A 75 -12.76 5.46 -13.60
C SER A 75 -13.76 5.62 -12.46
N ALA A 76 -14.98 5.15 -12.65
CA ALA A 76 -15.97 5.10 -11.57
C ALA A 76 -15.49 4.20 -10.43
N PRO A 77 -15.72 4.59 -9.16
CA PRO A 77 -15.38 3.77 -8.01
C PRO A 77 -16.01 2.39 -8.07
N LYS A 78 -15.22 1.37 -7.83
CA LYS A 78 -15.66 -0.02 -7.71
C LYS A 78 -15.21 -0.56 -6.37
N SER A 79 -16.03 -1.39 -5.75
CA SER A 79 -15.52 -2.25 -4.70
C SER A 79 -14.66 -3.32 -5.36
N PRO A 80 -13.42 -3.55 -4.91
CA PRO A 80 -12.64 -4.65 -5.41
C PRO A 80 -13.43 -5.95 -5.31
N ALA A 81 -13.42 -6.76 -6.35
CA ALA A 81 -14.15 -8.04 -6.37
C ALA A 81 -13.71 -8.95 -5.20
N GLN A 82 -12.49 -8.78 -4.75
CA GLN A 82 -11.92 -9.45 -3.59
C GLN A 82 -11.05 -8.46 -2.82
N ASP A 83 -11.61 -7.88 -1.76
CA ASP A 83 -10.92 -6.89 -0.90
C ASP A 83 -9.71 -7.51 -0.18
N TRP A 84 -9.87 -8.75 0.27
CA TRP A 84 -8.83 -9.54 0.92
C TRP A 84 -8.54 -10.81 0.09
N PRO A 85 -7.69 -10.72 -0.95
CA PRO A 85 -7.31 -11.90 -1.71
C PRO A 85 -6.55 -12.89 -0.83
N SER A 86 -6.84 -14.17 -1.02
CA SER A 86 -6.06 -15.21 -0.37
C SER A 86 -4.75 -15.44 -1.10
N PRO A 87 -3.63 -15.69 -0.38
CA PRO A 87 -2.39 -16.11 -1.00
C PRO A 87 -2.58 -17.38 -1.82
N GLU A 88 -1.80 -17.51 -2.90
CA GLU A 88 -1.76 -18.75 -3.66
C GLU A 88 -1.35 -19.90 -2.74
N SER A 89 -2.14 -20.98 -2.73
CA SER A 89 -1.86 -22.15 -1.90
C SER A 89 -0.65 -22.96 -2.39
N VAL A 90 -0.26 -22.76 -3.65
CA VAL A 90 0.88 -23.42 -4.30
C VAL A 90 1.77 -22.36 -4.92
N GLY A 91 3.07 -22.40 -4.63
CA GLY A 91 4.03 -21.47 -5.25
C GLY A 91 5.16 -21.01 -4.32
N GLY A 92 4.98 -21.12 -3.04
CA GLY A 92 6.05 -20.84 -2.06
C GLY A 92 6.73 -19.49 -2.29
N GLU A 93 8.06 -19.48 -2.31
CA GLU A 93 8.86 -18.26 -2.43
C GLU A 93 8.60 -17.52 -3.75
N ALA A 94 8.43 -18.24 -4.86
CA ALA A 94 8.16 -17.61 -6.15
C ALA A 94 6.82 -16.86 -6.17
N ALA A 95 5.76 -17.38 -5.52
CA ALA A 95 4.48 -16.71 -5.40
C ALA A 95 4.55 -15.50 -4.46
N TRP A 96 5.34 -15.58 -3.38
CA TRP A 96 5.60 -14.46 -2.50
C TRP A 96 6.32 -13.30 -3.22
N HIS A 97 7.36 -13.62 -4.01
CA HIS A 97 8.04 -12.62 -4.83
C HIS A 97 7.09 -11.97 -5.83
N ARG A 98 6.25 -12.76 -6.53
CA ARG A 98 5.23 -12.19 -7.43
C ARG A 98 4.29 -11.23 -6.72
N ALA A 99 3.84 -11.54 -5.50
CA ALA A 99 2.98 -10.63 -4.74
C ALA A 99 3.68 -9.30 -4.41
N GLN A 100 4.97 -9.31 -4.12
CA GLN A 100 5.77 -8.09 -3.92
C GLN A 100 5.96 -7.32 -5.22
N ASP A 101 6.25 -8.01 -6.32
CA ASP A 101 6.39 -7.41 -7.66
C ASP A 101 5.07 -6.78 -8.14
N ASP A 102 3.94 -7.42 -7.86
CA ASP A 102 2.60 -6.90 -8.14
C ASP A 102 2.29 -5.62 -7.36
N LEU A 103 2.70 -5.54 -6.09
CA LEU A 103 2.59 -4.33 -5.29
C LEU A 103 3.48 -3.21 -5.85
N ALA A 104 4.71 -3.55 -6.25
CA ALA A 104 5.65 -2.59 -6.87
C ALA A 104 5.10 -2.05 -8.19
N ALA A 105 4.55 -2.92 -9.03
CA ALA A 105 3.93 -2.54 -10.28
C ALA A 105 2.69 -1.64 -10.08
N ALA A 106 1.83 -1.97 -9.10
CA ALA A 106 0.67 -1.16 -8.75
C ALA A 106 1.07 0.23 -8.23
N GLN A 107 2.11 0.30 -7.39
CA GLN A 107 2.65 1.57 -6.90
C GLN A 107 3.20 2.43 -8.05
N LYS A 108 3.97 1.84 -8.95
CA LYS A 108 4.50 2.55 -10.11
C LYS A 108 3.40 3.06 -11.03
N ASP A 109 2.35 2.27 -11.22
CA ASP A 109 1.18 2.67 -12.01
C ASP A 109 0.43 3.85 -11.37
N LEU A 110 0.27 3.85 -10.05
CA LEU A 110 -0.29 4.97 -9.29
C LEU A 110 0.58 6.23 -9.41
N GLU A 111 1.90 6.10 -9.25
CA GLU A 111 2.82 7.23 -9.41
C GLU A 111 2.72 7.87 -10.80
N ASN A 112 2.60 7.05 -11.85
CA ASN A 112 2.38 7.52 -13.21
C ASN A 112 1.03 8.25 -13.32
N ALA A 113 -0.05 7.67 -12.78
CA ALA A 113 -1.36 8.32 -12.79
C ALA A 113 -1.36 9.69 -12.09
N VAL A 114 -0.62 9.81 -10.98
CA VAL A 114 -0.48 11.07 -10.24
C VAL A 114 0.47 12.03 -10.96
N ALA A 115 1.47 11.53 -11.68
CA ALA A 115 2.37 12.39 -12.47
C ALA A 115 1.67 13.10 -13.63
N ASP A 116 0.61 12.48 -14.17
CA ASP A 116 -0.19 13.04 -15.29
C ASP A 116 -1.21 14.11 -14.81
N LEU A 117 -1.37 14.32 -13.49
CA LEU A 117 -2.28 15.33 -12.93
C LEU A 117 -1.64 16.72 -12.88
N ASN A 118 -2.51 17.73 -13.01
CA ASN A 118 -2.19 19.11 -12.65
C ASN A 118 -2.63 19.43 -11.20
N PRO A 119 -2.09 20.50 -10.57
CA PRO A 119 -2.51 20.89 -9.22
C PRO A 119 -4.02 21.10 -9.07
N GLU A 120 -4.71 21.59 -10.09
CA GLU A 120 -6.15 21.82 -10.09
C GLU A 120 -6.95 20.51 -10.04
N ASP A 121 -6.40 19.40 -10.54
CA ASP A 121 -7.05 18.09 -10.47
C ASP A 121 -7.23 17.59 -9.03
N MET A 122 -6.46 18.11 -8.09
CA MET A 122 -6.52 17.70 -6.68
C MET A 122 -7.87 17.94 -6.02
N ILE A 123 -8.62 18.93 -6.51
CA ILE A 123 -9.98 19.25 -6.04
C ILE A 123 -11.08 18.61 -6.89
N ARG A 124 -10.72 17.89 -7.95
CA ARG A 124 -11.67 17.17 -8.80
C ARG A 124 -12.44 16.14 -7.96
N TRP A 125 -13.75 16.23 -8.00
CA TRP A 125 -14.64 15.36 -7.25
C TRP A 125 -14.77 13.97 -7.90
N ILE A 126 -14.70 12.95 -7.10
CA ILE A 126 -14.96 11.56 -7.46
C ILE A 126 -16.20 11.14 -6.69
N ALA A 127 -17.35 11.12 -7.36
CA ALA A 127 -18.61 10.67 -6.76
C ALA A 127 -18.52 9.16 -6.49
N ASP A 128 -18.89 8.74 -5.28
CA ASP A 128 -18.98 7.33 -4.94
C ASP A 128 -20.46 6.91 -4.93
N GLN A 129 -20.88 6.22 -5.96
CA GLN A 129 -22.26 5.78 -6.15
C GLN A 129 -22.51 4.35 -5.61
N ARG A 130 -21.58 3.78 -4.87
CA ARG A 130 -21.72 2.41 -4.31
C ARG A 130 -22.80 2.36 -3.22
N ASP A 131 -23.03 3.46 -2.52
CA ASP A 131 -24.18 3.64 -1.64
C ASP A 131 -24.99 4.85 -2.10
N PRO A 132 -26.16 4.66 -2.72
CA PRO A 132 -26.98 5.75 -3.24
C PRO A 132 -27.61 6.63 -2.14
N ASN A 133 -27.56 6.19 -0.88
CA ASN A 133 -28.13 6.93 0.25
C ASN A 133 -27.14 7.86 0.95
N VAL A 134 -25.84 7.76 0.61
CA VAL A 134 -24.78 8.54 1.22
C VAL A 134 -23.89 9.11 0.11
N ASP A 135 -23.81 10.43 0.02
CA ASP A 135 -22.81 11.10 -0.80
C ASP A 135 -21.43 10.93 -0.15
N THR A 136 -20.80 9.80 -0.46
CA THR A 136 -19.47 9.42 0.05
C THR A 136 -18.34 9.80 -0.89
N GLY A 137 -18.62 10.63 -1.89
CA GLY A 137 -17.62 11.14 -2.82
C GLY A 137 -16.46 11.84 -2.10
N VAL A 138 -15.30 11.82 -2.73
CA VAL A 138 -14.09 12.48 -2.23
C VAL A 138 -13.35 13.20 -3.35
N THR A 139 -12.50 14.16 -3.02
CA THR A 139 -11.62 14.75 -4.02
C THR A 139 -10.46 13.79 -4.33
N VAL A 140 -9.84 13.95 -5.51
CA VAL A 140 -8.64 13.21 -5.89
C VAL A 140 -7.54 13.34 -4.82
N GLY A 141 -7.31 14.54 -4.31
CA GLY A 141 -6.33 14.78 -3.25
C GLY A 141 -6.66 14.05 -1.96
N THR A 142 -7.93 14.00 -1.56
CA THR A 142 -8.37 13.24 -0.38
C THR A 142 -8.18 11.74 -0.60
N LEU A 143 -8.49 11.23 -1.79
CA LEU A 143 -8.33 9.82 -2.13
C LEU A 143 -6.86 9.38 -2.03
N ILE A 144 -5.93 10.16 -2.60
CA ILE A 144 -4.49 9.83 -2.56
C ILE A 144 -3.97 9.88 -1.12
N ARG A 145 -4.34 10.91 -0.33
CA ARG A 145 -3.96 10.98 1.09
C ARG A 145 -4.55 9.82 1.89
N GLY A 146 -5.78 9.43 1.61
CA GLY A 146 -6.41 8.26 2.22
C GLY A 146 -5.62 6.97 1.95
N LEU A 147 -5.14 6.77 0.73
CA LEU A 147 -4.28 5.62 0.41
C LEU A 147 -2.94 5.66 1.16
N LEU A 148 -2.30 6.83 1.28
CA LEU A 148 -1.07 6.98 2.07
C LEU A 148 -1.28 6.58 3.54
N GLN A 149 -2.39 7.03 4.14
CA GLN A 149 -2.76 6.65 5.51
C GLN A 149 -3.04 5.14 5.63
N HIS A 150 -3.75 4.56 4.67
CA HIS A 150 -4.03 3.14 4.58
C HIS A 150 -2.74 2.31 4.47
N HIS A 151 -1.79 2.73 3.62
CA HIS A 151 -0.50 2.09 3.49
C HIS A 151 0.30 2.17 4.79
N THR A 152 0.37 3.34 5.43
CA THR A 152 1.06 3.54 6.72
C THR A 152 0.45 2.67 7.81
N TYR A 153 -0.88 2.54 7.85
CA TYR A 153 -1.59 1.69 8.79
C TYR A 153 -1.22 0.20 8.62
N HIS A 154 -1.24 -0.31 7.39
CA HIS A 154 -0.88 -1.70 7.12
C HIS A 154 0.62 -1.97 7.26
N GLN A 155 1.47 -1.02 6.94
CA GLN A 155 2.91 -1.07 7.17
C GLN A 155 3.24 -1.26 8.65
N GLY A 156 2.55 -0.54 9.53
CA GLY A 156 2.67 -0.74 10.98
C GLY A 156 2.27 -2.16 11.41
N GLN A 157 1.20 -2.72 10.83
CA GLN A 157 0.80 -4.11 11.07
C GLN A 157 1.87 -5.10 10.60
N ILE A 158 2.42 -4.93 9.39
CA ILE A 158 3.49 -5.78 8.86
C ILE A 158 4.71 -5.74 9.78
N ALA A 159 5.11 -4.56 10.24
CA ALA A 159 6.25 -4.41 11.16
C ALA A 159 6.05 -5.15 12.49
N LEU A 160 4.84 -5.11 13.05
CA LEU A 160 4.49 -5.83 14.27
C LEU A 160 4.44 -7.34 14.04
N LEU A 161 3.82 -7.81 12.96
CA LEU A 161 3.74 -9.24 12.62
C LEU A 161 5.13 -9.83 12.37
N LYS A 162 6.01 -9.11 11.67
CA LYS A 162 7.41 -9.52 11.45
C LYS A 162 8.12 -9.76 12.79
N LYS A 163 8.03 -8.81 13.73
CA LYS A 163 8.62 -8.96 15.07
C LYS A 163 8.02 -10.12 15.84
N ALA A 164 6.69 -10.32 15.74
CA ALA A 164 6.03 -11.45 16.41
C ALA A 164 6.57 -12.80 15.90
N VAL A 165 6.68 -12.97 14.57
CA VAL A 165 7.22 -14.20 13.98
C VAL A 165 8.67 -14.44 14.41
N ASP A 166 9.52 -13.40 14.41
CA ASP A 166 10.93 -13.50 14.83
C ASP A 166 11.07 -13.90 16.31
N THR A 167 10.12 -13.47 17.16
CA THR A 167 10.12 -13.82 18.59
C THR A 167 9.82 -15.31 18.80
N PHE A 168 8.95 -15.91 17.99
CA PHE A 168 8.60 -17.33 18.05
C PHE A 168 9.59 -18.25 17.31
N ARG A 169 10.65 -17.69 16.66
CA ARG A 169 11.72 -18.44 15.97
C ARG A 169 13.08 -18.10 16.57
N PRO A 170 13.47 -18.72 17.72
CA PRO A 170 14.70 -18.39 18.44
C PRO A 170 16.00 -18.66 17.64
N ASP A 171 15.96 -19.51 16.60
CA ASP A 171 17.18 -19.94 15.86
C ASP A 171 17.82 -18.84 15.00
N ARG A 172 17.14 -17.72 14.67
CA ARG A 172 17.72 -16.65 13.85
C ARG A 172 18.58 -15.65 14.62
N ARG A 173 18.66 -15.73 15.95
CA ARG A 173 19.44 -14.79 16.78
C ARG A 173 20.91 -15.19 16.95
N LYS A 174 21.39 -16.27 16.31
CA LYS A 174 22.75 -16.81 16.47
C LYS A 174 23.56 -16.85 15.15
N ALA A 175 23.18 -16.10 14.14
CA ALA A 175 23.94 -15.98 12.90
C ALA A 175 24.43 -14.54 12.71
#